data_8a6088ff65abbfe48d327d1fcb154e33
#
_entry.id   8a6088ff65abbfe48d327d1fcb154e33
#
_cell.length_a   1.000
_cell.length_b   1.000
_cell.length_c   1.000
_cell.angle_alpha   90.00
_cell.angle_beta   90.00
_cell.angle_gamma   90.00
#
_symmetry.space_group_name_H-M   'P 1'
#
loop_
_entity.id
_entity.type
_entity.pdbx_description
1 polymer ?
#
loop_
_entity_poly.entity_id
_entity_poly.type
_entity_poly.pdbx_seq_one_letter_code
_entity_poly.pdbx_strand_id
1 'polypeptide(L)'
;RRKLKEVHDRDGSPVAAEGLKQIAAFYKIETEIRGKSAAERLAVRQDKTKPLIDAFEGWLRTMRARISRKSRRGEKLAYIAKHMDGLKRFLDDGTIEMDNNVVERAIRPIALNRKNALFAGHDEGGRTWGRIASLIETCKLNAVEPFAYLKATLEAIADATPPLESMSSC
;
A
#
# COMPACT_ATOMS: atom_id res chain seq x y z
N ARG A 1 -5.05 -11.06 4.00
CA ARG A 1 -6.19 -11.52 3.22
C ARG A 1 -5.79 -12.52 2.13
N ARG A 2 -4.84 -12.18 1.23
CA ARG A 2 -4.41 -13.04 0.09
C ARG A 2 -4.08 -14.47 0.53
N LYS A 3 -3.28 -14.65 1.59
CA LYS A 3 -2.86 -15.97 2.08
C LYS A 3 -4.01 -16.89 2.51
N LEU A 4 -5.05 -16.33 3.13
CA LEU A 4 -6.26 -17.08 3.49
C LEU A 4 -7.11 -17.37 2.25
N LYS A 5 -7.20 -16.42 1.32
CA LYS A 5 -7.94 -16.63 0.08
C LYS A 5 -7.34 -17.76 -0.76
N GLU A 6 -6.02 -17.83 -0.90
CA GLU A 6 -5.32 -18.93 -1.59
C GLU A 6 -5.68 -20.33 -1.00
N VAL A 7 -5.81 -20.41 0.33
CA VAL A 7 -6.19 -21.67 1.01
C VAL A 7 -7.67 -21.97 0.80
N HIS A 8 -8.52 -20.96 0.89
CA HIS A 8 -9.98 -21.13 0.71
C HIS A 8 -10.32 -21.56 -0.71
N ASP A 9 -9.78 -20.87 -1.71
CA ASP A 9 -10.08 -21.11 -3.12
C ASP A 9 -9.62 -22.53 -3.57
N ARG A 10 -8.55 -23.05 -2.95
CA ARG A 10 -8.02 -24.36 -3.30
C ARG A 10 -8.68 -25.51 -2.54
N ASP A 11 -8.87 -25.34 -1.23
CA ASP A 11 -9.20 -26.45 -0.33
C ASP A 11 -10.61 -26.32 0.29
N GLY A 12 -11.36 -25.24 -0.01
CA GLY A 12 -12.65 -24.95 0.62
C GLY A 12 -12.58 -24.85 2.16
N SER A 13 -11.41 -24.53 2.72
CA SER A 13 -11.14 -24.62 4.16
C SER A 13 -12.09 -23.74 4.99
N PRO A 14 -12.90 -24.32 5.91
CA PRO A 14 -13.78 -23.55 6.81
C PRO A 14 -12.99 -22.56 7.67
N VAL A 15 -11.77 -22.92 8.09
CA VAL A 15 -10.89 -22.03 8.87
C VAL A 15 -10.48 -20.80 8.04
N ALA A 16 -10.17 -21.01 6.76
CA ALA A 16 -9.84 -19.89 5.87
C ALA A 16 -11.06 -19.02 5.58
N ALA A 17 -12.23 -19.63 5.39
CA ALA A 17 -13.50 -18.91 5.22
C ALA A 17 -13.83 -18.02 6.42
N GLU A 18 -13.71 -18.56 7.63
CA GLU A 18 -13.94 -17.79 8.87
C GLU A 18 -12.95 -16.62 9.00
N GLY A 19 -11.65 -16.87 8.77
CA GLY A 19 -10.67 -15.80 8.79
C GLY A 19 -10.93 -14.70 7.75
N LEU A 20 -11.38 -15.06 6.56
CA LEU A 20 -11.78 -14.10 5.52
C LEU A 20 -13.01 -13.29 5.91
N LYS A 21 -14.01 -13.91 6.56
CA LYS A 21 -15.20 -13.25 7.08
C LYS A 21 -14.83 -12.19 8.13
N GLN A 22 -13.97 -12.54 9.08
CA GLN A 22 -13.51 -11.60 10.11
C GLN A 22 -12.75 -10.43 9.50
N ILE A 23 -11.85 -10.68 8.53
CA ILE A 23 -11.14 -9.61 7.82
C ILE A 23 -12.12 -8.72 7.03
N ALA A 24 -13.16 -9.28 6.42
CA ALA A 24 -14.17 -8.48 5.72
C ALA A 24 -14.89 -7.48 6.64
N ALA A 25 -15.11 -7.83 7.90
CA ALA A 25 -15.68 -6.93 8.90
C ALA A 25 -14.80 -5.69 9.15
N PHE A 26 -13.46 -5.86 9.17
CA PHE A 26 -12.53 -4.73 9.29
C PHE A 26 -12.65 -3.79 8.09
N TYR A 27 -12.66 -4.34 6.87
CA TYR A 27 -12.81 -3.54 5.64
C TYR A 27 -14.16 -2.81 5.56
N LYS A 28 -15.22 -3.38 6.11
CA LYS A 28 -16.52 -2.71 6.18
C LYS A 28 -16.42 -1.43 7.00
N ILE A 29 -15.81 -1.49 8.19
CA ILE A 29 -15.61 -0.29 9.03
C ILE A 29 -14.73 0.73 8.31
N GLU A 30 -13.63 0.32 7.70
CA GLU A 30 -12.75 1.21 6.94
C GLU A 30 -13.46 1.91 5.78
N THR A 31 -14.43 1.25 5.15
CA THR A 31 -15.27 1.88 4.11
C THR A 31 -16.15 3.00 4.66
N GLU A 32 -16.67 2.84 5.89
CA GLU A 32 -17.52 3.83 6.56
C GLU A 32 -16.74 5.08 6.99
N ILE A 33 -15.45 4.96 7.26
CA ILE A 33 -14.59 6.06 7.73
C ILE A 33 -13.67 6.64 6.65
N ARG A 34 -13.81 6.18 5.42
CA ARG A 34 -13.02 6.69 4.30
C ARG A 34 -13.33 8.17 4.06
N GLY A 35 -12.29 8.99 3.90
CA GLY A 35 -12.41 10.43 3.70
C GLY A 35 -12.61 11.25 4.98
N LYS A 36 -12.75 10.61 6.15
CA LYS A 36 -12.77 11.30 7.43
C LYS A 36 -11.36 11.75 7.85
N SER A 37 -11.30 12.69 8.79
CA SER A 37 -10.03 13.14 9.38
C SER A 37 -9.31 12.01 10.11
N ALA A 38 -8.00 12.14 10.29
CA ALA A 38 -7.19 11.14 11.01
C ALA A 38 -7.69 10.92 12.45
N ALA A 39 -8.12 11.98 13.14
CA ALA A 39 -8.65 11.88 14.49
C ALA A 39 -9.97 11.09 14.55
N GLU A 40 -10.91 11.35 13.64
CA GLU A 40 -12.17 10.61 13.54
C GLU A 40 -11.94 9.14 13.16
N ARG A 41 -11.03 8.87 12.22
CA ARG A 41 -10.66 7.51 11.84
C ARG A 41 -10.09 6.75 13.04
N LEU A 42 -9.17 7.37 13.78
CA LEU A 42 -8.56 6.78 14.96
C LEU A 42 -9.63 6.45 16.02
N ALA A 43 -10.53 7.38 16.34
CA ALA A 43 -11.59 7.17 17.30
C ALA A 43 -12.48 5.96 16.94
N VAL A 44 -12.95 5.89 15.68
CA VAL A 44 -13.79 4.77 15.21
C VAL A 44 -13.02 3.44 15.21
N ARG A 45 -11.74 3.46 14.85
CA ARG A 45 -10.89 2.26 14.87
C ARG A 45 -10.69 1.72 16.28
N GLN A 46 -10.46 2.60 17.26
CA GLN A 46 -10.33 2.21 18.66
C GLN A 46 -11.65 1.65 19.23
N ASP A 47 -12.79 2.25 18.87
CA ASP A 47 -14.10 1.83 19.34
C ASP A 47 -14.58 0.53 18.67
N LYS A 48 -14.52 0.44 17.33
CA LYS A 48 -15.14 -0.64 16.55
C LYS A 48 -14.16 -1.68 16.02
N THR A 49 -13.00 -1.26 15.51
CA THR A 49 -12.08 -2.18 14.81
C THR A 49 -11.19 -2.93 15.78
N LYS A 50 -10.71 -2.28 16.84
CA LYS A 50 -9.83 -2.90 17.83
C LYS A 50 -10.43 -4.13 18.50
N PRO A 51 -11.66 -4.12 19.00
CA PRO A 51 -12.26 -5.31 19.58
C PRO A 51 -12.37 -6.49 18.61
N LEU A 52 -12.63 -6.21 17.33
CA LEU A 52 -12.68 -7.24 16.28
C LEU A 52 -11.30 -7.82 15.99
N ILE A 53 -10.26 -7.01 16.02
CA ILE A 53 -8.88 -7.46 15.82
C ILE A 53 -8.40 -8.27 17.01
N ASP A 54 -8.73 -7.89 18.23
CA ASP A 54 -8.42 -8.64 19.45
C ASP A 54 -9.11 -10.03 19.42
N ALA A 55 -10.36 -10.09 18.98
CA ALA A 55 -11.08 -11.34 18.76
C ALA A 55 -10.43 -12.20 17.66
N PHE A 56 -9.99 -11.57 16.56
CA PHE A 56 -9.27 -12.26 15.48
C PHE A 56 -7.94 -12.84 15.97
N GLU A 57 -7.17 -12.14 16.79
CA GLU A 57 -5.94 -12.64 17.38
C GLU A 57 -6.20 -13.86 18.28
N GLY A 58 -7.25 -13.80 19.12
CA GLY A 58 -7.68 -14.92 19.93
C GLY A 58 -8.04 -16.16 19.10
N TRP A 59 -8.83 -15.95 18.06
CA TRP A 59 -9.18 -16.99 17.09
C TRP A 59 -7.92 -17.54 16.39
N LEU A 60 -7.03 -16.68 15.91
CA LEU A 60 -5.79 -17.07 15.23
C LEU A 60 -4.91 -17.93 16.15
N ARG A 61 -4.78 -17.57 17.42
CA ARG A 61 -4.04 -18.32 18.44
C ARG A 61 -4.64 -19.72 18.63
N THR A 62 -5.95 -19.81 18.75
CA THR A 62 -6.68 -21.08 18.89
C THR A 62 -6.49 -21.98 17.69
N MET A 63 -6.61 -21.43 16.47
CA MET A 63 -6.43 -22.22 15.24
C MET A 63 -4.99 -22.70 15.08
N ARG A 64 -3.99 -21.90 15.44
CA ARG A 64 -2.58 -22.29 15.41
C ARG A 64 -2.24 -23.40 16.40
N ALA A 65 -2.93 -23.49 17.54
CA ALA A 65 -2.77 -24.59 18.48
C ALA A 65 -3.32 -25.92 17.96
N ARG A 66 -4.36 -25.85 17.11
CA ARG A 66 -5.06 -27.05 16.59
C ARG A 66 -4.51 -27.55 15.23
N ILE A 67 -3.81 -26.72 14.49
CA ILE A 67 -3.36 -27.02 13.13
C ILE A 67 -1.84 -27.20 13.12
N SER A 68 -1.37 -28.31 12.56
CA SER A 68 0.06 -28.60 12.43
C SER A 68 0.79 -27.46 11.72
N ARG A 69 1.89 -26.97 12.31
CA ARG A 69 2.74 -25.90 11.74
C ARG A 69 3.33 -26.26 10.39
N LYS A 70 3.59 -27.55 10.14
CA LYS A 70 4.13 -28.07 8.88
C LYS A 70 3.08 -28.16 7.77
N SER A 71 1.79 -28.04 8.12
CA SER A 71 0.74 -28.02 7.11
C SER A 71 0.72 -26.64 6.42
N ARG A 72 0.33 -26.62 5.14
CA ARG A 72 0.21 -25.37 4.37
C ARG A 72 -0.73 -24.35 5.04
N ARG A 73 -1.80 -24.82 5.68
CA ARG A 73 -2.70 -23.97 6.50
C ARG A 73 -1.97 -23.41 7.70
N GLY A 74 -1.25 -24.21 8.44
CA GLY A 74 -0.46 -23.80 9.59
C GLY A 74 0.61 -22.77 9.24
N GLU A 75 1.31 -22.92 8.11
CA GLU A 75 2.28 -21.95 7.60
C GLU A 75 1.65 -20.59 7.32
N LYS A 76 0.46 -20.55 6.68
CA LYS A 76 -0.25 -19.29 6.40
C LYS A 76 -0.73 -18.61 7.68
N LEU A 77 -1.24 -19.36 8.66
CA LEU A 77 -1.63 -18.81 9.96
C LEU A 77 -0.41 -18.31 10.75
N ALA A 78 0.71 -19.02 10.69
CA ALA A 78 1.96 -18.62 11.32
C ALA A 78 2.51 -17.31 10.69
N TYR A 79 2.43 -17.21 9.37
CA TYR A 79 2.80 -15.98 8.66
C TYR A 79 1.98 -14.77 9.13
N ILE A 80 0.65 -14.91 9.24
CA ILE A 80 -0.22 -13.82 9.70
C ILE A 80 0.15 -13.43 11.12
N ALA A 81 0.31 -14.40 12.03
CA ALA A 81 0.67 -14.15 13.42
C ALA A 81 2.03 -13.46 13.57
N LYS A 82 3.02 -13.82 12.75
CA LYS A 82 4.35 -13.20 12.75
C LYS A 82 4.30 -11.69 12.43
N HIS A 83 3.36 -11.28 11.58
CA HIS A 83 3.26 -9.89 11.12
C HIS A 83 2.17 -9.09 11.84
N MET A 84 1.52 -9.66 12.86
CA MET A 84 0.33 -9.08 13.48
C MET A 84 0.59 -7.71 14.09
N ASP A 85 1.72 -7.53 14.78
CA ASP A 85 2.07 -6.23 15.38
C ASP A 85 2.21 -5.12 14.35
N GLY A 86 2.85 -5.42 13.20
CA GLY A 86 2.93 -4.47 12.10
C GLY A 86 1.57 -4.19 11.45
N LEU A 87 0.72 -5.21 11.36
CA LEU A 87 -0.62 -5.09 10.79
C LEU A 87 -1.59 -4.30 11.68
N LYS A 88 -1.30 -4.13 12.97
CA LYS A 88 -2.13 -3.38 13.92
C LYS A 88 -1.79 -1.88 13.99
N ARG A 89 -0.69 -1.43 13.43
CA ARG A 89 -0.23 -0.03 13.56
C ARG A 89 -1.26 1.02 13.14
N PHE A 90 -2.13 0.72 12.20
CA PHE A 90 -3.20 1.62 11.78
C PHE A 90 -4.26 1.87 12.87
N LEU A 91 -4.28 1.05 13.92
CA LEU A 91 -5.13 1.27 15.10
C LEU A 91 -4.59 2.39 15.99
N ASP A 92 -3.29 2.64 15.96
CA ASP A 92 -2.62 3.60 16.84
C ASP A 92 -2.43 4.96 16.15
N ASP A 93 -2.53 4.99 14.82
CA ASP A 93 -2.35 6.20 14.01
C ASP A 93 -3.43 6.29 12.91
N GLY A 94 -4.29 7.30 13.01
CA GLY A 94 -5.37 7.55 12.05
C GLY A 94 -4.88 7.94 10.66
N THR A 95 -3.64 8.35 10.47
CA THR A 95 -3.06 8.67 9.16
C THR A 95 -2.71 7.42 8.37
N ILE A 96 -2.41 6.32 9.05
CA ILE A 96 -2.02 5.05 8.41
C ILE A 96 -3.25 4.37 7.81
N GLU A 97 -3.16 3.97 6.55
CA GLU A 97 -4.20 3.16 5.90
C GLU A 97 -4.10 1.68 6.33
N MET A 98 -5.25 1.01 6.44
CA MET A 98 -5.29 -0.43 6.79
C MET A 98 -4.68 -1.30 5.69
N ASP A 99 -4.68 -0.83 4.44
CA ASP A 99 -4.06 -1.51 3.30
C ASP A 99 -3.10 -0.60 2.54
N ASN A 100 -2.30 -1.22 1.68
CA ASN A 100 -1.29 -0.54 0.87
C ASN A 100 -1.76 -0.34 -0.58
N ASN A 101 -3.06 -0.42 -0.85
CA ASN A 101 -3.60 -0.40 -2.22
C ASN A 101 -3.28 0.90 -2.97
N VAL A 102 -3.22 2.04 -2.27
CA VAL A 102 -2.88 3.34 -2.89
C VAL A 102 -1.45 3.30 -3.41
N VAL A 103 -0.50 2.87 -2.58
CA VAL A 103 0.92 2.75 -2.96
C VAL A 103 1.13 1.68 -4.03
N GLU A 104 0.46 0.52 -3.92
CA GLU A 104 0.55 -0.55 -4.92
C GLU A 104 0.02 -0.08 -6.29
N ARG A 105 -1.03 0.73 -6.33
CA ARG A 105 -1.53 1.32 -7.58
C ARG A 105 -0.56 2.33 -8.15
N ALA A 106 0.04 3.19 -7.33
CA ALA A 106 1.01 4.19 -7.78
C ALA A 106 2.29 3.53 -8.34
N ILE A 107 2.75 2.42 -7.73
CA ILE A 107 3.93 1.69 -8.19
C ILE A 107 3.62 0.78 -9.39
N ARG A 108 2.37 0.39 -9.62
CA ARG A 108 1.99 -0.56 -10.66
C ARG A 108 2.42 -0.15 -12.08
N PRO A 109 2.27 1.11 -12.54
CA PRO A 109 2.77 1.53 -13.85
C PRO A 109 4.28 1.33 -13.99
N ILE A 110 5.03 1.62 -12.91
CA ILE A 110 6.48 1.43 -12.84
C ILE A 110 6.85 -0.05 -12.99
N ALA A 111 6.17 -0.92 -12.22
CA ALA A 111 6.40 -2.36 -12.26
C ALA A 111 6.02 -3.00 -13.61
N LEU A 112 4.99 -2.48 -14.29
CA LEU A 112 4.59 -2.92 -15.63
C LEU A 112 5.58 -2.44 -16.70
N ASN A 113 6.03 -1.18 -16.60
CA ASN A 113 7.00 -0.63 -17.55
C ASN A 113 8.34 -1.36 -17.48
N ARG A 114 8.77 -1.84 -16.31
CA ARG A 114 9.94 -2.69 -16.14
C ARG A 114 9.91 -3.97 -17.02
N LYS A 115 8.72 -4.48 -17.35
CA LYS A 115 8.56 -5.64 -18.24
C LYS A 115 8.71 -5.28 -19.72
N ASN A 116 8.38 -4.03 -20.07
CA ASN A 116 8.35 -3.55 -21.45
C ASN A 116 9.63 -2.79 -21.82
N ALA A 117 10.21 -2.04 -20.87
CA ALA A 117 11.48 -1.34 -21.00
C ALA A 117 12.57 -2.17 -20.32
N LEU A 118 13.32 -2.92 -21.10
CA LEU A 118 14.41 -3.79 -20.61
C LEU A 118 15.58 -3.00 -20.01
N PHE A 119 15.67 -1.68 -20.26
CA PHE A 119 16.76 -0.83 -19.82
C PHE A 119 16.29 0.53 -19.28
N ALA A 120 16.89 0.94 -18.16
CA ALA A 120 16.90 2.33 -17.70
C ALA A 120 18.16 3.10 -18.19
N GLY A 121 18.96 2.48 -19.05
CA GLY A 121 20.24 2.99 -19.55
C GLY A 121 21.37 2.78 -18.53
N HIS A 122 21.31 3.50 -17.41
CA HIS A 122 22.24 3.41 -16.28
C HIS A 122 21.52 3.84 -14.98
N ASP A 123 22.22 3.77 -13.84
CA ASP A 123 21.64 4.06 -12.52
C ASP A 123 21.00 5.46 -12.43
N GLU A 124 21.64 6.48 -13.02
CA GLU A 124 21.10 7.85 -13.01
C GLU A 124 19.84 7.98 -13.89
N GLY A 125 19.79 7.27 -15.02
CA GLY A 125 18.57 7.16 -15.83
C GLY A 125 17.41 6.56 -15.04
N GLY A 126 17.68 5.52 -14.25
CA GLY A 126 16.69 4.92 -13.34
C GLY A 126 16.22 5.88 -12.26
N ARG A 127 17.14 6.66 -11.67
CA ARG A 127 16.82 7.69 -10.66
C ARG A 127 15.96 8.82 -11.24
N THR A 128 16.34 9.32 -12.42
CA THR A 128 15.60 10.37 -13.13
C THR A 128 14.20 9.91 -13.46
N TRP A 129 14.07 8.69 -13.98
CA TRP A 129 12.77 8.12 -14.26
C TRP A 129 11.92 7.96 -12.99
N GLY A 130 12.51 7.53 -11.87
CA GLY A 130 11.84 7.43 -10.57
C GLY A 130 11.35 8.79 -10.07
N ARG A 131 12.15 9.86 -10.22
CA ARG A 131 11.77 11.24 -9.86
C ARG A 131 10.55 11.72 -10.67
N ILE A 132 10.62 11.56 -12.00
CA ILE A 132 9.51 11.97 -12.89
C ILE A 132 8.23 11.18 -12.61
N ALA A 133 8.34 9.86 -12.42
CA ALA A 133 7.20 9.02 -12.07
C ALA A 133 6.58 9.42 -10.74
N SER A 134 7.40 9.77 -9.74
CA SER A 134 6.94 10.27 -8.44
C SER A 134 6.16 11.58 -8.58
N LEU A 135 6.65 12.53 -9.38
CA LEU A 135 5.95 13.79 -9.65
C LEU A 135 4.59 13.56 -10.31
N ILE A 136 4.55 12.70 -11.35
CA ILE A 136 3.31 12.37 -12.06
C ILE A 136 2.28 11.73 -11.11
N GLU A 137 2.68 10.77 -10.30
CA GLU A 137 1.76 10.13 -9.36
C GLU A 137 1.32 11.08 -8.24
N THR A 138 2.20 11.98 -7.78
CA THR A 138 1.86 13.03 -6.83
C THR A 138 0.82 14.00 -7.41
N CYS A 139 0.97 14.41 -8.66
CA CYS A 139 -0.03 15.23 -9.37
C CYS A 139 -1.39 14.53 -9.40
N LYS A 140 -1.43 13.26 -9.79
CA LYS A 140 -2.68 12.47 -9.84
C LYS A 140 -3.34 12.33 -8.48
N LEU A 141 -2.57 12.09 -7.42
CA LEU A 141 -3.09 11.97 -6.05
C LEU A 141 -3.71 13.28 -5.53
N ASN A 142 -3.21 14.43 -6.02
CA ASN A 142 -3.69 15.76 -5.62
C ASN A 142 -4.64 16.38 -6.65
N ALA A 143 -5.15 15.62 -7.61
CA ALA A 143 -6.04 16.10 -8.68
C ALA A 143 -5.42 17.24 -9.53
N VAL A 144 -4.10 17.28 -9.65
CA VAL A 144 -3.36 18.19 -10.53
C VAL A 144 -3.12 17.52 -11.87
N GLU A 145 -3.34 18.24 -12.97
CA GLU A 145 -3.08 17.71 -14.30
C GLU A 145 -1.56 17.59 -14.54
N PRO A 146 -1.02 16.36 -14.75
CA PRO A 146 0.44 16.13 -14.77
C PRO A 146 1.16 16.82 -15.91
N PHE A 147 0.55 16.89 -17.10
CA PHE A 147 1.17 17.53 -18.27
C PHE A 147 1.31 19.02 -18.08
N ALA A 148 0.23 19.69 -17.61
CA ALA A 148 0.25 21.13 -17.34
C ALA A 148 1.29 21.48 -16.27
N TYR A 149 1.36 20.68 -15.19
CA TYR A 149 2.35 20.85 -14.13
C TYR A 149 3.79 20.71 -14.66
N LEU A 150 4.09 19.65 -15.38
CA LEU A 150 5.43 19.39 -15.92
C LEU A 150 5.83 20.47 -16.95
N LYS A 151 4.89 20.89 -17.82
CA LYS A 151 5.12 21.96 -18.80
C LYS A 151 5.50 23.26 -18.09
N ALA A 152 4.67 23.74 -17.15
CA ALA A 152 4.93 24.95 -16.39
C ALA A 152 6.28 24.89 -15.65
N THR A 153 6.61 23.74 -15.07
CA THR A 153 7.87 23.53 -14.35
C THR A 153 9.08 23.62 -15.31
N LEU A 154 8.98 22.99 -16.49
CA LEU A 154 10.06 23.04 -17.49
C LEU A 154 10.24 24.44 -18.10
N GLU A 155 9.14 25.16 -18.37
CA GLU A 155 9.17 26.55 -18.80
C GLU A 155 9.85 27.42 -17.77
N ALA A 156 9.49 27.31 -16.49
CA ALA A 156 10.12 28.08 -15.41
C ALA A 156 11.63 27.77 -15.26
N ILE A 157 12.04 26.52 -15.46
CA ILE A 157 13.46 26.12 -15.45
C ILE A 157 14.20 26.74 -16.66
N ALA A 158 13.59 26.70 -17.84
CA ALA A 158 14.19 27.27 -19.05
C ALA A 158 14.37 28.79 -18.93
N ASP A 159 13.38 29.49 -18.39
CA ASP A 159 13.41 30.94 -18.17
C ASP A 159 14.44 31.34 -17.10
N ALA A 160 14.65 30.50 -16.09
CA ALA A 160 15.62 30.72 -15.02
C ALA A 160 17.07 30.37 -15.41
N THR A 161 17.29 29.66 -16.53
CA THR A 161 18.63 29.27 -17.00
C THR A 161 19.16 30.35 -17.93
N PRO A 162 20.28 31.03 -17.58
CA PRO A 162 20.90 32.04 -18.48
C PRO A 162 21.34 31.39 -19.80
N PRO A 163 21.25 32.10 -20.95
CA PRO A 163 21.65 31.57 -22.22
C PRO A 163 23.14 31.16 -22.20
N LEU A 164 23.44 29.98 -22.76
CA LEU A 164 24.77 29.38 -22.79
C LEU A 164 25.86 30.25 -23.46
N GLU A 165 25.46 31.29 -24.21
CA GLU A 165 26.38 32.21 -24.91
C GLU A 165 27.20 33.12 -23.98
N SER A 166 26.85 33.27 -22.70
CA SER A 166 27.59 34.11 -21.76
C SER A 166 28.81 33.44 -21.11
N MET A 167 29.04 32.14 -21.36
CA MET A 167 30.17 31.38 -20.76
C MET A 167 31.35 31.19 -21.69
N SER A 168 31.36 31.79 -22.90
CA SER A 168 32.43 31.62 -23.92
C SER A 168 33.40 32.79 -24.01
N SER A 169 33.48 33.63 -22.97
CA SER A 169 34.44 34.74 -22.94
C SER A 169 35.07 34.85 -21.56
N CYS A 170 36.04 33.98 -21.30
CA CYS A 170 37.18 34.18 -20.42
C CYS A 170 38.26 33.18 -20.75
#